data_1c2c69cc2e393ffab1938fbe11d733b8
#
_entry.id   1c2c69cc2e393ffab1938fbe11d733b8
#
_cell.length_a   1.000
_cell.length_b   1.000
_cell.length_c   1.000
_cell.angle_alpha   90.00
_cell.angle_beta   90.00
_cell.angle_gamma   90.00
#
_symmetry.space_group_name_H-M   'P 1'
#
loop_
_entity.id
_entity.type
_entity.pdbx_description
1 polymer ?
#
loop_
_entity_poly.entity_id
_entity_poly.type
_entity_poly.pdbx_seq_one_letter_code
_entity_poly.pdbx_strand_id
1 'polypeptide(L)'
;MPAANSDPIRATGSHPSAYLIATLQRAAVLAWLLAILGVLAHMSSRGPTLASLVVLWLLLFGHAMVLAAEFALMLVVNRHEAIANPSLREVTRAWLHECLHAARVFGWLQPFRSHAIPDAECRQQSRQRGVVLVHGFACNRGVWQDWLERLRSLQVATVAVDLEPPWGPIDAYVDSIERAVAQIESA
;
A
#
# COMPACT_ATOMS: atom_id res chain seq x y z
N MET A 1 -3.35 30.33 43.82
CA MET A 1 -2.79 29.37 42.86
C MET A 1 -3.94 28.74 42.10
N PRO A 2 -4.19 29.06 40.84
CA PRO A 2 -5.21 28.37 40.05
C PRO A 2 -4.61 27.14 39.38
N ALA A 3 -5.34 26.01 39.48
CA ALA A 3 -5.01 24.73 38.89
C ALA A 3 -4.97 24.83 37.36
N ALA A 4 -3.87 24.37 36.77
CA ALA A 4 -3.73 24.25 35.35
C ALA A 4 -4.70 23.14 34.85
N ASN A 5 -5.66 23.57 34.05
CA ASN A 5 -6.61 22.72 33.37
C ASN A 5 -5.86 22.01 32.22
N SER A 6 -5.47 20.77 32.46
CA SER A 6 -4.91 19.90 31.41
C SER A 6 -6.06 19.39 30.56
N ASP A 7 -6.35 20.11 29.48
CA ASP A 7 -7.25 19.59 28.45
C ASP A 7 -6.64 18.28 27.87
N PRO A 8 -7.41 17.17 27.86
CA PRO A 8 -6.96 15.97 27.18
C PRO A 8 -6.87 16.29 25.68
N ILE A 9 -5.70 16.02 25.10
CA ILE A 9 -5.44 16.15 23.66
C ILE A 9 -6.57 15.42 22.92
N ARG A 10 -7.49 16.21 22.38
CA ARG A 10 -8.56 15.71 21.52
C ARG A 10 -7.91 14.93 20.39
N ALA A 11 -8.26 13.66 20.29
CA ALA A 11 -7.99 12.85 19.11
C ALA A 11 -8.40 13.69 17.88
N THR A 12 -7.41 14.12 17.12
CA THR A 12 -7.61 14.97 15.93
C THR A 12 -8.47 14.19 14.97
N GLY A 13 -9.67 14.72 14.72
CA GLY A 13 -10.67 14.13 13.84
C GLY A 13 -10.05 13.73 12.52
N SER A 14 -10.32 12.51 12.10
CA SER A 14 -9.97 11.98 10.80
C SER A 14 -10.46 12.95 9.72
N HIS A 15 -9.52 13.62 9.02
CA HIS A 15 -9.87 14.43 7.86
C HIS A 15 -10.57 13.54 6.82
N PRO A 16 -11.69 13.96 6.23
CA PRO A 16 -12.40 13.15 5.22
C PRO A 16 -11.54 12.82 3.99
N SER A 17 -10.47 13.57 3.74
CA SER A 17 -9.47 13.29 2.70
C SER A 17 -8.61 12.06 2.99
N ALA A 18 -8.38 11.69 4.26
CA ALA A 18 -7.54 10.54 4.66
C ALA A 18 -8.01 9.18 4.12
N TYR A 19 -9.18 9.14 3.49
CA TYR A 19 -9.74 7.91 2.92
C TYR A 19 -9.87 7.96 1.39
N LEU A 20 -9.40 9.04 0.73
CA LEU A 20 -9.62 9.21 -0.71
C LEU A 20 -8.97 8.08 -1.51
N ILE A 21 -7.69 7.78 -1.27
CA ILE A 21 -6.99 6.68 -1.97
C ILE A 21 -7.66 5.34 -1.70
N ALA A 22 -7.98 5.03 -0.44
CA ALA A 22 -8.66 3.78 -0.11
C ALA A 22 -10.03 3.68 -0.82
N THR A 23 -10.77 4.79 -0.92
CA THR A 23 -12.07 4.83 -1.60
C THR A 23 -11.92 4.61 -3.11
N LEU A 24 -10.95 5.28 -3.74
CA LEU A 24 -10.65 5.09 -5.17
C LEU A 24 -10.21 3.65 -5.46
N GLN A 25 -9.35 3.08 -4.61
CA GLN A 25 -8.90 1.70 -4.73
C GLN A 25 -10.06 0.70 -4.56
N ARG A 26 -10.97 0.93 -3.59
CA ARG A 26 -12.20 0.12 -3.45
C ARG A 26 -13.06 0.18 -4.70
N ALA A 27 -13.30 1.38 -5.22
CA ALA A 27 -14.07 1.57 -6.45
C ALA A 27 -13.43 0.83 -7.63
N ALA A 28 -12.10 0.91 -7.77
CA ALA A 28 -11.37 0.19 -8.82
C ALA A 28 -11.47 -1.33 -8.68
N VAL A 29 -11.31 -1.88 -7.46
CA VAL A 29 -11.47 -3.32 -7.20
C VAL A 29 -12.89 -3.79 -7.50
N LEU A 30 -13.91 -3.03 -7.05
CA LEU A 30 -15.32 -3.37 -7.32
C LEU A 30 -15.64 -3.30 -8.81
N ALA A 31 -15.17 -2.26 -9.52
CA ALA A 31 -15.34 -2.13 -10.96
C ALA A 31 -14.68 -3.29 -11.72
N TRP A 32 -13.48 -3.70 -11.30
CA TRP A 32 -12.77 -4.86 -11.87
C TRP A 32 -13.55 -6.17 -11.65
N LEU A 33 -14.08 -6.41 -10.44
CA LEU A 33 -14.91 -7.59 -10.15
C LEU A 33 -16.20 -7.59 -10.98
N LEU A 34 -16.86 -6.42 -11.10
CA LEU A 34 -18.07 -6.28 -11.93
C LEU A 34 -17.76 -6.53 -13.42
N ALA A 35 -16.60 -6.09 -13.90
CA ALA A 35 -16.18 -6.36 -15.28
C ALA A 35 -16.00 -7.86 -15.51
N ILE A 36 -15.35 -8.59 -14.60
CA ILE A 36 -15.22 -10.06 -14.66
C ILE A 36 -16.60 -10.71 -14.67
N LEU A 37 -17.48 -10.35 -13.74
CA LEU A 37 -18.84 -10.90 -13.66
C LEU A 37 -19.64 -10.61 -14.93
N GLY A 38 -19.52 -9.40 -15.50
CA GLY A 38 -20.15 -9.03 -16.76
C GLY A 38 -19.68 -9.88 -17.94
N VAL A 39 -18.37 -10.13 -18.05
CA VAL A 39 -17.82 -11.01 -19.09
C VAL A 39 -18.32 -12.45 -18.91
N LEU A 40 -18.31 -12.98 -17.69
CA LEU A 40 -18.81 -14.32 -17.41
C LEU A 40 -20.30 -14.47 -17.70
N ALA A 41 -21.13 -13.47 -17.33
CA ALA A 41 -22.55 -13.44 -17.64
C ALA A 41 -22.81 -13.38 -19.16
N HIS A 42 -22.03 -12.56 -19.88
CA HIS A 42 -22.07 -12.53 -21.35
C HIS A 42 -21.75 -13.88 -21.96
N MET A 43 -20.68 -14.53 -21.51
CA MET A 43 -20.27 -15.86 -22.00
C MET A 43 -21.32 -16.94 -21.68
N SER A 44 -21.96 -16.84 -20.51
CA SER A 44 -23.04 -17.77 -20.12
C SER A 44 -24.30 -17.61 -20.98
N SER A 45 -24.66 -16.39 -21.36
CA SER A 45 -25.89 -16.11 -22.11
C SER A 45 -25.76 -16.26 -23.62
N ARG A 46 -24.58 -15.96 -24.19
CA ARG A 46 -24.34 -15.93 -25.66
C ARG A 46 -23.28 -16.91 -26.16
N GLY A 47 -22.71 -17.66 -25.23
CA GLY A 47 -21.55 -18.51 -25.50
C GLY A 47 -20.22 -17.74 -25.49
N PRO A 48 -19.09 -18.47 -25.32
CA PRO A 48 -17.75 -17.89 -25.34
C PRO A 48 -17.36 -17.45 -26.75
N THR A 49 -16.93 -16.21 -26.88
CA THR A 49 -16.29 -15.68 -28.09
C THR A 49 -14.80 -15.46 -27.84
N LEU A 50 -13.98 -15.42 -28.93
CA LEU A 50 -12.56 -15.10 -28.80
C LEU A 50 -12.35 -13.77 -28.08
N ALA A 51 -13.15 -12.74 -28.36
CA ALA A 51 -13.07 -11.45 -27.71
C ALA A 51 -13.35 -11.56 -26.21
N SER A 52 -14.40 -12.28 -25.78
CA SER A 52 -14.71 -12.44 -24.36
C SER A 52 -13.63 -13.24 -23.60
N LEU A 53 -13.02 -14.23 -24.25
CA LEU A 53 -11.90 -14.98 -23.68
C LEU A 53 -10.66 -14.11 -23.49
N VAL A 54 -10.32 -13.28 -24.50
CA VAL A 54 -9.19 -12.34 -24.43
C VAL A 54 -9.42 -11.31 -23.33
N VAL A 55 -10.63 -10.72 -23.26
CA VAL A 55 -10.95 -9.74 -22.20
C VAL A 55 -10.85 -10.38 -20.82
N LEU A 56 -11.42 -11.56 -20.62
CA LEU A 56 -11.34 -12.28 -19.35
C LEU A 56 -9.88 -12.57 -18.97
N TRP A 57 -9.08 -13.01 -19.93
CA TRP A 57 -7.66 -13.29 -19.72
C TRP A 57 -6.88 -12.03 -19.34
N LEU A 58 -7.13 -10.89 -20.00
CA LEU A 58 -6.52 -9.61 -19.64
C LEU A 58 -6.94 -9.12 -18.26
N LEU A 59 -8.21 -9.30 -17.90
CA LEU A 59 -8.70 -8.94 -16.54
C LEU A 59 -8.03 -9.79 -15.46
N LEU A 60 -7.77 -11.07 -15.72
CA LEU A 60 -7.17 -11.98 -14.73
C LEU A 60 -5.63 -11.88 -14.67
N PHE A 61 -4.97 -11.72 -15.82
CA PHE A 61 -3.52 -11.85 -15.94
C PHE A 61 -2.81 -10.59 -16.43
N GLY A 62 -3.55 -9.55 -16.83
CA GLY A 62 -2.96 -8.31 -17.36
C GLY A 62 -1.96 -7.66 -16.40
N HIS A 63 -2.26 -7.67 -15.10
CA HIS A 63 -1.33 -7.22 -14.07
C HIS A 63 0.01 -8.01 -14.09
N ALA A 64 -0.06 -9.32 -14.13
CA ALA A 64 1.14 -10.17 -14.18
C ALA A 64 1.97 -9.94 -15.46
N MET A 65 1.30 -9.61 -16.58
CA MET A 65 1.99 -9.25 -17.83
C MET A 65 2.73 -7.91 -17.72
N VAL A 66 2.09 -6.90 -17.13
CA VAL A 66 2.74 -5.60 -16.91
C VAL A 66 3.99 -5.79 -16.07
N LEU A 67 3.89 -6.50 -14.95
CA LEU A 67 5.05 -6.83 -14.13
C LEU A 67 6.11 -7.63 -14.90
N ALA A 68 5.72 -8.60 -15.74
CA ALA A 68 6.68 -9.35 -16.55
C ALA A 68 7.44 -8.42 -17.53
N ALA A 69 6.76 -7.46 -18.13
CA ALA A 69 7.38 -6.47 -19.01
C ALA A 69 8.34 -5.55 -18.23
N GLU A 70 7.98 -5.12 -17.01
CA GLU A 70 8.85 -4.33 -16.12
C GLU A 70 10.10 -5.12 -15.72
N PHE A 71 9.97 -6.39 -15.32
CA PHE A 71 11.11 -7.26 -15.02
C PHE A 71 12.01 -7.48 -16.24
N ALA A 72 11.43 -7.67 -17.44
CA ALA A 72 12.20 -7.78 -18.68
C ALA A 72 12.95 -6.48 -18.98
N LEU A 73 12.29 -5.33 -18.83
CA LEU A 73 12.92 -4.02 -19.02
C LEU A 73 14.06 -3.80 -18.00
N MET A 74 13.86 -4.15 -16.74
CA MET A 74 14.91 -4.12 -15.71
C MET A 74 16.14 -4.90 -16.13
N LEU A 75 15.99 -6.13 -16.64
CA LEU A 75 17.09 -6.94 -17.11
C LEU A 75 17.84 -6.29 -18.30
N VAL A 76 17.09 -5.67 -19.22
CA VAL A 76 17.67 -4.98 -20.38
C VAL A 76 18.44 -3.73 -19.98
N VAL A 77 17.88 -2.93 -19.08
CA VAL A 77 18.51 -1.67 -18.63
C VAL A 77 19.75 -1.95 -17.82
N ASN A 78 19.70 -2.91 -16.90
CA ASN A 78 20.78 -3.19 -15.96
C ASN A 78 21.85 -4.16 -16.49
N ARG A 79 21.73 -4.61 -17.74
CA ARG A 79 22.67 -5.61 -18.34
C ARG A 79 24.15 -5.21 -18.33
N HIS A 80 24.45 -3.93 -18.20
CA HIS A 80 25.82 -3.38 -18.18
C HIS A 80 26.30 -3.00 -16.78
N GLU A 81 25.47 -3.20 -15.75
CA GLU A 81 25.87 -2.94 -14.38
C GLU A 81 26.92 -3.95 -13.92
N ALA A 82 27.86 -3.50 -13.08
CA ALA A 82 28.91 -4.36 -12.50
C ALA A 82 28.37 -5.40 -11.52
N ILE A 83 27.12 -5.31 -11.12
CA ILE A 83 26.43 -6.25 -10.25
C ILE A 83 26.04 -7.50 -11.06
N ALA A 84 26.30 -8.66 -10.52
CA ALA A 84 25.95 -9.93 -11.17
C ALA A 84 24.47 -9.96 -11.55
N ASN A 85 24.20 -10.22 -12.84
CA ASN A 85 22.83 -10.36 -13.32
C ASN A 85 22.14 -11.52 -12.62
N PRO A 86 20.88 -11.34 -12.15
CA PRO A 86 20.14 -12.42 -11.51
C PRO A 86 19.86 -13.55 -12.51
N SER A 87 19.87 -14.78 -12.03
CA SER A 87 19.48 -15.93 -12.82
C SER A 87 17.99 -15.87 -13.20
N LEU A 88 17.61 -16.51 -14.30
CA LEU A 88 16.20 -16.59 -14.73
C LEU A 88 15.29 -17.15 -13.61
N ARG A 89 15.78 -18.10 -12.82
CA ARG A 89 15.05 -18.67 -11.68
C ARG A 89 14.76 -17.62 -10.60
N GLU A 90 15.74 -16.78 -10.28
CA GLU A 90 15.57 -15.68 -9.31
C GLU A 90 14.58 -14.65 -9.82
N VAL A 91 14.71 -14.24 -11.08
CA VAL A 91 13.77 -13.30 -11.72
C VAL A 91 12.34 -13.86 -11.73
N THR A 92 12.15 -15.11 -12.15
CA THR A 92 10.81 -15.74 -12.17
C THR A 92 10.23 -15.84 -10.75
N ARG A 93 11.04 -16.20 -9.77
CA ARG A 93 10.61 -16.27 -8.38
C ARG A 93 10.21 -14.89 -7.86
N ALA A 94 11.01 -13.87 -8.10
CA ALA A 94 10.73 -12.49 -7.70
C ALA A 94 9.44 -11.99 -8.36
N TRP A 95 9.27 -12.20 -9.67
CA TRP A 95 8.06 -11.85 -10.40
C TRP A 95 6.81 -12.52 -9.84
N LEU A 96 6.85 -13.82 -9.55
CA LEU A 96 5.71 -14.53 -8.95
C LEU A 96 5.37 -13.98 -7.57
N HIS A 97 6.38 -13.70 -6.74
CA HIS A 97 6.18 -13.09 -5.42
C HIS A 97 5.56 -11.70 -5.54
N GLU A 98 6.04 -10.89 -6.51
CA GLU A 98 5.50 -9.55 -6.75
C GLU A 98 4.06 -9.60 -7.25
N CYS A 99 3.71 -10.51 -8.15
CA CYS A 99 2.33 -10.70 -8.61
C CYS A 99 1.37 -10.99 -7.44
N LEU A 100 1.77 -11.89 -6.52
CA LEU A 100 0.96 -12.25 -5.37
C LEU A 100 0.91 -11.12 -4.33
N HIS A 101 2.06 -10.49 -4.07
CA HIS A 101 2.16 -9.41 -3.09
C HIS A 101 1.37 -8.19 -3.54
N ALA A 102 1.54 -7.76 -4.78
CA ALA A 102 0.80 -6.62 -5.32
C ALA A 102 -0.72 -6.87 -5.35
N ALA A 103 -1.17 -8.07 -5.75
CA ALA A 103 -2.58 -8.43 -5.68
C ALA A 103 -3.12 -8.35 -4.24
N ARG A 104 -2.37 -8.82 -3.24
CA ARG A 104 -2.74 -8.72 -1.83
C ARG A 104 -2.75 -7.27 -1.35
N VAL A 105 -1.72 -6.49 -1.66
CA VAL A 105 -1.57 -5.11 -1.19
C VAL A 105 -2.61 -4.19 -1.84
N PHE A 106 -2.70 -4.17 -3.17
CA PHE A 106 -3.59 -3.26 -3.90
C PHE A 106 -5.02 -3.78 -4.02
N GLY A 107 -5.23 -5.09 -3.97
CA GLY A 107 -6.56 -5.70 -4.02
C GLY A 107 -7.24 -5.82 -2.66
N TRP A 108 -6.47 -5.84 -1.55
CA TRP A 108 -7.04 -6.10 -0.23
C TRP A 108 -6.55 -5.15 0.86
N LEU A 109 -5.23 -5.06 1.12
CA LEU A 109 -4.73 -4.35 2.29
C LEU A 109 -5.01 -2.85 2.21
N GLN A 110 -4.62 -2.19 1.15
CA GLN A 110 -4.82 -0.76 0.99
C GLN A 110 -6.30 -0.36 0.87
N PRO A 111 -7.13 -1.04 0.04
CA PRO A 111 -8.53 -0.67 -0.08
C PRO A 111 -9.35 -0.93 1.19
N PHE A 112 -9.14 -2.06 1.86
CA PHE A 112 -10.07 -2.53 2.89
C PHE A 112 -9.47 -2.62 4.29
N ARG A 113 -8.15 -2.58 4.43
CA ARG A 113 -7.44 -2.82 5.69
C ARG A 113 -6.44 -1.74 6.06
N SER A 114 -6.47 -0.57 5.42
CA SER A 114 -5.47 0.49 5.60
C SER A 114 -5.22 0.86 7.08
N HIS A 115 -6.25 0.84 7.92
CA HIS A 115 -6.16 1.17 9.34
C HIS A 115 -6.38 -0.03 10.28
N ALA A 116 -6.22 -1.27 9.78
CA ALA A 116 -6.45 -2.47 10.59
C ALA A 116 -5.41 -2.63 11.73
N ILE A 117 -4.20 -2.12 11.52
CA ILE A 117 -3.15 -2.12 12.54
C ILE A 117 -2.91 -0.66 12.93
N PRO A 118 -3.20 -0.28 14.20
CA PRO A 118 -2.93 1.07 14.69
C PRO A 118 -1.43 1.29 14.87
N ASP A 119 -1.04 2.57 14.96
CA ASP A 119 0.30 2.96 15.32
C ASP A 119 0.68 2.38 16.68
N ALA A 120 1.95 2.09 16.87
CA ALA A 120 2.47 1.54 18.11
C ALA A 120 3.14 2.65 18.93
N GLU A 121 2.57 2.96 20.08
CA GLU A 121 3.19 3.85 21.06
C GLU A 121 4.33 3.11 21.76
N CYS A 122 5.43 3.82 22.06
CA CYS A 122 6.51 3.29 22.88
C CYS A 122 6.06 3.25 24.34
N ARG A 123 6.14 2.13 25.00
CA ARG A 123 6.12 2.12 26.48
C ARG A 123 7.46 2.66 27.00
N GLN A 124 7.41 3.66 27.81
CA GLN A 124 8.45 4.53 28.39
C GLN A 124 9.79 3.90 28.88
N GLN A 125 10.10 2.67 28.57
CA GLN A 125 11.28 1.97 29.12
C GLN A 125 12.41 1.68 28.14
N SER A 126 12.26 1.95 26.86
CA SER A 126 13.33 1.68 25.91
C SER A 126 13.82 2.96 25.25
N ARG A 127 15.12 3.25 25.37
CA ARG A 127 15.85 4.20 24.52
C ARG A 127 15.90 3.71 23.05
N GLN A 128 14.88 3.00 22.57
CA GLN A 128 14.83 2.48 21.22
C GLN A 128 14.39 3.58 20.25
N ARG A 129 15.00 3.58 19.09
CA ARG A 129 14.64 4.47 18.00
C ARG A 129 13.25 4.11 17.49
N GLY A 130 12.39 5.10 17.31
CA GLY A 130 11.11 4.92 16.64
C GLY A 130 11.24 4.90 15.11
N VAL A 131 10.18 4.47 14.44
CA VAL A 131 10.12 4.35 12.98
C VAL A 131 8.91 5.09 12.45
N VAL A 132 9.14 6.01 11.51
CA VAL A 132 8.07 6.63 10.69
C VAL A 132 8.05 5.92 9.35
N LEU A 133 6.90 5.35 8.98
CA LEU A 133 6.69 4.68 7.71
C LEU A 133 5.95 5.61 6.74
N VAL A 134 6.59 5.92 5.62
CA VAL A 134 6.08 6.85 4.61
C VAL A 134 5.86 6.06 3.32
N HIS A 135 4.63 6.06 2.81
CA HIS A 135 4.29 5.34 1.57
C HIS A 135 4.58 6.18 0.32
N GLY A 136 4.57 5.52 -0.85
CA GLY A 136 4.78 6.15 -2.15
C GLY A 136 3.49 6.70 -2.76
N PHE A 137 3.64 7.19 -4.01
CA PHE A 137 2.55 7.73 -4.82
C PHE A 137 1.40 6.72 -4.99
N ALA A 138 0.15 7.22 -4.94
CA ALA A 138 -1.08 6.43 -5.07
C ALA A 138 -1.22 5.27 -4.07
N CYS A 139 -0.46 5.29 -2.98
CA CYS A 139 -0.55 4.34 -1.88
C CYS A 139 -1.22 5.00 -0.65
N ASN A 140 -1.51 4.19 0.34
CA ASN A 140 -1.87 4.59 1.69
C ASN A 140 -1.11 3.72 2.71
N ARG A 141 -1.26 4.00 4.00
CA ARG A 141 -0.55 3.26 5.07
C ARG A 141 -0.78 1.74 5.06
N GLY A 142 -1.81 1.27 4.36
CA GLY A 142 -2.10 -0.17 4.22
C GLY A 142 -0.99 -0.98 3.56
N VAL A 143 -0.08 -0.34 2.79
CA VAL A 143 1.10 -1.00 2.23
C VAL A 143 2.06 -1.50 3.31
N TRP A 144 2.03 -0.88 4.50
CA TRP A 144 2.92 -1.17 5.61
C TRP A 144 2.40 -2.20 6.61
N GLN A 145 1.26 -2.85 6.35
CA GLN A 145 0.63 -3.72 7.37
C GLN A 145 1.56 -4.81 7.90
N ASP A 146 2.29 -5.49 7.03
CA ASP A 146 3.23 -6.55 7.45
C ASP A 146 4.39 -5.98 8.30
N TRP A 147 4.84 -4.76 7.96
CA TRP A 147 5.85 -4.04 8.73
C TRP A 147 5.31 -3.56 10.08
N LEU A 148 4.09 -3.00 10.10
CA LEU A 148 3.43 -2.55 11.33
C LEU A 148 3.25 -3.72 12.31
N GLU A 149 2.80 -4.88 11.82
CA GLU A 149 2.67 -6.10 12.62
C GLU A 149 4.03 -6.54 13.18
N ARG A 150 5.05 -6.57 12.33
CA ARG A 150 6.40 -6.96 12.73
C ARG A 150 7.01 -6.00 13.74
N LEU A 151 6.95 -4.69 13.50
CA LEU A 151 7.51 -3.68 14.40
C LEU A 151 6.77 -3.67 15.74
N ARG A 152 5.44 -3.86 15.72
CA ARG A 152 4.65 -4.01 16.93
C ARG A 152 5.06 -5.24 17.74
N SER A 153 5.31 -6.38 17.10
CA SER A 153 5.79 -7.58 17.78
C SER A 153 7.18 -7.40 18.41
N LEU A 154 7.98 -6.51 17.85
CA LEU A 154 9.29 -6.10 18.38
C LEU A 154 9.20 -4.95 19.39
N GLN A 155 7.99 -4.46 19.70
CA GLN A 155 7.74 -3.34 20.61
C GLN A 155 8.45 -2.03 20.20
N VAL A 156 8.64 -1.82 18.87
CA VAL A 156 9.22 -0.61 18.32
C VAL A 156 8.12 0.43 18.15
N ALA A 157 8.32 1.65 18.66
CA ALA A 157 7.44 2.78 18.41
C ALA A 157 7.34 3.05 16.91
N THR A 158 6.13 3.06 16.38
CA THR A 158 5.94 3.13 14.91
C THR A 158 4.72 3.95 14.58
N VAL A 159 4.90 4.89 13.66
CA VAL A 159 3.81 5.68 13.06
C VAL A 159 3.85 5.48 11.56
N ALA A 160 2.71 5.14 10.96
CA ALA A 160 2.56 5.09 9.51
C ALA A 160 1.69 6.25 9.05
N VAL A 161 2.26 7.16 8.27
CA VAL A 161 1.55 8.34 7.77
C VAL A 161 0.71 8.00 6.54
N ASP A 162 -0.42 8.72 6.38
CA ASP A 162 -1.12 8.84 5.11
C ASP A 162 -0.81 10.21 4.50
N LEU A 163 -0.25 10.22 3.29
CA LEU A 163 0.10 11.45 2.57
C LEU A 163 -1.12 11.95 1.79
N GLU A 164 -1.80 12.94 2.34
CA GLU A 164 -2.99 13.55 1.75
C GLU A 164 -2.80 15.06 1.52
N PRO A 165 -3.29 15.60 0.41
CA PRO A 165 -3.98 14.93 -0.71
C PRO A 165 -3.00 14.08 -1.56
N PRO A 166 -3.46 12.97 -2.19
CA PRO A 166 -2.57 11.98 -2.83
C PRO A 166 -1.75 12.52 -4.00
N TRP A 167 -2.15 13.65 -4.56
CA TRP A 167 -1.47 14.33 -5.68
C TRP A 167 -0.94 15.72 -5.28
N GLY A 168 -0.73 15.95 -4.00
CA GLY A 168 -0.15 17.18 -3.50
C GLY A 168 1.34 17.32 -3.87
N PRO A 169 1.89 18.53 -3.84
CA PRO A 169 3.34 18.72 -3.92
C PRO A 169 4.02 18.13 -2.70
N ILE A 170 5.27 17.71 -2.83
CA ILE A 170 6.04 17.06 -1.76
C ILE A 170 6.06 17.93 -0.48
N ASP A 171 6.18 19.24 -0.63
CA ASP A 171 6.20 20.17 0.50
C ASP A 171 4.92 20.15 1.35
N ALA A 172 3.77 19.78 0.74
CA ALA A 172 2.52 19.66 1.48
C ALA A 172 2.50 18.50 2.49
N TYR A 173 3.44 17.55 2.37
CA TYR A 173 3.50 16.39 3.26
C TYR A 173 4.44 16.58 4.46
N VAL A 174 5.26 17.63 4.45
CA VAL A 174 6.25 17.91 5.50
C VAL A 174 5.60 17.95 6.87
N ASP A 175 4.53 18.73 7.04
CA ASP A 175 3.81 18.85 8.33
C ASP A 175 3.27 17.53 8.85
N SER A 176 2.88 16.61 7.93
CA SER A 176 2.36 15.29 8.32
C SER A 176 3.48 14.38 8.82
N ILE A 177 4.66 14.47 8.19
CA ILE A 177 5.85 13.71 8.59
C ILE A 177 6.40 14.26 9.90
N GLU A 178 6.49 15.60 10.06
CA GLU A 178 6.96 16.24 11.31
C GLU A 178 6.06 15.89 12.49
N ARG A 179 4.75 15.88 12.31
CA ARG A 179 3.81 15.43 13.34
C ARG A 179 4.04 13.97 13.73
N ALA A 180 4.29 13.09 12.77
CA ALA A 180 4.58 11.70 13.04
C ALA A 180 5.90 11.51 13.81
N VAL A 181 6.93 12.31 13.48
CA VAL A 181 8.20 12.34 14.22
C VAL A 181 7.97 12.81 15.64
N ALA A 182 7.28 13.95 15.82
CA ALA A 182 6.98 14.50 17.16
C ALA A 182 6.15 13.51 18.01
N GLN A 183 5.24 12.76 17.40
CA GLN A 183 4.47 11.72 18.09
C GLN A 183 5.38 10.61 18.62
N ILE A 184 6.39 10.19 17.86
CA ILE A 184 7.36 9.18 18.31
C ILE A 184 8.28 9.74 19.41
N GLU A 185 8.71 11.00 19.29
CA GLU A 185 9.61 11.63 20.27
C GLU A 185 8.93 11.90 21.62
N SER A 186 7.60 12.08 21.63
CA SER A 186 6.81 12.33 22.84
C SER A 186 6.34 11.05 23.54
N ALA A 187 6.50 9.90 22.92
CA ALA A 187 6.06 8.61 23.44
C ALA A 187 7.15 7.92 24.28
#